data_2dae8644d65d01cee70406c00d8e0dcc
#
_entry.id   2dae8644d65d01cee70406c00d8e0dcc
#
_cell.length_a   1.000
_cell.length_b   1.000
_cell.length_c   1.000
_cell.angle_alpha   90.00
_cell.angle_beta   90.00
_cell.angle_gamma   90.00
#
_symmetry.space_group_name_H-M   'P 1'
#
loop_
_entity.id
_entity.type
_entity.pdbx_description
1 polymer ?
#
loop_
_entity_poly.entity_id
_entity_poly.type
_entity_poly.pdbx_seq_one_letter_code
_entity_poly.pdbx_strand_id
1 'polypeptide(L)'
;MYLLELSLRYSPFPLSIQKKEFDDIKRIYDEIKSYMNETSESSNLIELRCDKVQDKLIAVRAKEIISVQMYEKSSVAGGAKRPGFSLNID
;
A
#
# COMPACT_ATOMS: atom_id res chain seq x y z
N MET A 1 -3.58 5.18 -12.74
CA MET A 1 -3.91 4.68 -11.41
C MET A 1 -2.68 4.49 -10.58
N TYR A 2 -2.82 4.72 -9.32
CA TYR A 2 -1.71 4.53 -8.38
C TYR A 2 -1.99 3.34 -7.50
N LEU A 3 -0.97 2.56 -7.23
CA LEU A 3 -1.09 1.35 -6.43
C LEU A 3 -0.40 1.52 -5.10
N LEU A 4 -1.07 1.08 -4.04
CA LEU A 4 -0.47 1.03 -2.72
C LEU A 4 -0.48 -0.41 -2.27
N GLU A 5 0.67 -0.90 -1.82
CA GLU A 5 0.79 -2.27 -1.35
C GLU A 5 1.32 -2.29 0.06
N LEU A 6 0.73 -3.15 0.87
CA LEU A 6 1.15 -3.37 2.25
C LEU A 6 1.62 -4.81 2.42
N SER A 7 2.77 -4.98 3.05
CA SER A 7 3.21 -6.31 3.43
C SER A 7 2.93 -6.49 4.90
N LEU A 8 2.35 -7.63 5.25
CA LEU A 8 1.94 -7.90 6.63
C LEU A 8 2.80 -8.99 7.23
N ARG A 9 2.99 -8.91 8.55
CA ARG A 9 3.70 -9.91 9.30
C ARG A 9 3.03 -11.27 9.13
N TYR A 10 3.79 -12.27 8.86
CA TYR A 10 3.30 -13.66 8.74
C TYR A 10 2.35 -13.89 7.56
N SER A 11 2.29 -12.98 6.61
CA SER A 11 1.45 -13.18 5.45
C SER A 11 2.29 -13.18 4.18
N PRO A 12 2.18 -14.19 3.34
CA PRO A 12 2.94 -14.23 2.10
C PRO A 12 2.36 -13.35 1.00
N PHE A 13 1.15 -12.86 1.18
CA PHE A 13 0.51 -12.08 0.13
C PHE A 13 0.28 -10.64 0.58
N PRO A 14 0.66 -9.68 -0.24
CA PRO A 14 0.43 -8.29 0.12
C PRO A 14 -1.04 -7.90 -0.05
N LEU A 15 -1.44 -6.89 0.68
CA LEU A 15 -2.74 -6.26 0.45
C LEU A 15 -2.51 -5.06 -0.44
N SER A 16 -3.43 -4.79 -1.35
CA SER A 16 -3.27 -3.65 -2.23
C SER A 16 -4.56 -2.92 -2.48
N ILE A 17 -4.45 -1.64 -2.73
CA ILE A 17 -5.56 -0.82 -3.19
C ILE A 17 -5.06 0.06 -4.31
N GLN A 18 -5.97 0.57 -5.10
CA GLN A 18 -5.64 1.50 -6.17
C GLN A 18 -6.43 2.77 -6.01
N LYS A 19 -5.78 3.90 -6.27
CA LYS A 19 -6.40 5.22 -6.22
C LYS A 19 -6.18 5.94 -7.53
N LYS A 20 -7.15 6.74 -7.92
CA LYS A 20 -7.04 7.50 -9.16
C LYS A 20 -6.12 8.69 -9.01
N GLU A 21 -6.13 9.31 -7.85
CA GLU A 21 -5.42 10.56 -7.64
C GLU A 21 -4.16 10.36 -6.82
N PHE A 22 -3.09 10.98 -7.26
CA PHE A 22 -1.83 10.88 -6.55
C PHE A 22 -1.94 11.41 -5.12
N ASP A 23 -2.64 12.53 -4.94
CA ASP A 23 -2.74 13.13 -3.61
C ASP A 23 -3.43 12.21 -2.62
N ASP A 24 -4.41 11.46 -3.10
CA ASP A 24 -5.12 10.52 -2.23
C ASP A 24 -4.20 9.41 -1.75
N ILE A 25 -3.46 8.81 -2.68
CA ILE A 25 -2.62 7.68 -2.30
C ILE A 25 -1.42 8.15 -1.47
N LYS A 26 -0.91 9.34 -1.76
CA LYS A 26 0.22 9.88 -0.99
C LYS A 26 -0.20 10.16 0.45
N ARG A 27 -1.40 10.67 0.64
CA ARG A 27 -1.90 10.92 1.97
C ARG A 27 -2.02 9.61 2.76
N ILE A 28 -2.55 8.58 2.12
CA ILE A 28 -2.69 7.28 2.76
C ILE A 28 -1.31 6.71 3.10
N TYR A 29 -0.40 6.80 2.15
CA TYR A 29 0.95 6.32 2.35
C TYR A 29 1.61 6.99 3.56
N ASP A 30 1.47 8.31 3.66
CA ASP A 30 2.06 9.06 4.77
C ASP A 30 1.40 8.72 6.11
N GLU A 31 0.10 8.50 6.10
CA GLU A 31 -0.60 8.09 7.32
C GLU A 31 -0.12 6.74 7.80
N ILE A 32 0.04 5.80 6.88
CA ILE A 32 0.49 4.47 7.25
C ILE A 32 1.91 4.53 7.79
N LYS A 33 2.77 5.31 7.16
CA LYS A 33 4.14 5.48 7.67
C LYS A 33 4.13 6.04 9.09
N SER A 34 3.24 6.96 9.34
CA SER A 34 3.12 7.54 10.65
C SER A 34 2.75 6.50 11.70
N TYR A 35 1.78 5.66 11.38
CA TYR A 35 1.39 4.58 12.30
C TYR A 35 2.53 3.58 12.50
N MET A 36 3.24 3.25 11.43
CA MET A 36 4.34 2.30 11.55
C MET A 36 5.46 2.84 12.43
N ASN A 37 5.59 4.16 12.47
CA ASN A 37 6.65 4.79 13.25
C ASN A 37 6.28 5.00 14.71
N GLU A 38 5.06 4.72 15.07
CA GLU A 38 4.63 4.87 16.46
C GLU A 38 5.19 3.76 17.31
N THR A 39 5.56 4.11 18.52
CA THR A 39 6.04 3.09 19.43
C THR A 39 5.01 2.75 20.48
N SER A 40 3.83 3.32 20.40
CA SER A 40 2.82 3.07 21.41
C SER A 40 2.28 1.67 21.30
N GLU A 41 1.73 1.19 22.38
CA GLU A 41 1.13 -0.11 22.42
C GLU A 41 -0.24 -0.13 21.79
N SER A 42 -0.78 1.00 21.47
CA SER A 42 -2.14 1.03 20.96
C SER A 42 -2.20 0.37 19.60
N SER A 43 -3.26 -0.35 19.38
CA SER A 43 -3.47 -1.07 18.16
C SER A 43 -4.36 -0.20 17.29
N ASN A 44 -3.78 0.53 16.40
CA ASN A 44 -4.57 1.33 15.47
C ASN A 44 -5.06 0.47 14.32
N LEU A 45 -6.33 0.64 14.01
CA LEU A 45 -6.92 -0.06 12.89
C LEU A 45 -7.00 0.92 11.74
N ILE A 46 -6.48 0.53 10.60
CA ILE A 46 -6.48 1.36 9.41
C ILE A 46 -7.48 0.80 8.42
N GLU A 47 -8.37 1.64 7.92
CA GLU A 47 -9.34 1.21 6.95
C GLU A 47 -9.00 1.83 5.61
N LEU A 48 -8.94 1.01 4.57
CA LEU A 48 -8.56 1.43 3.24
C LEU A 48 -9.66 1.12 2.23
N ARG A 49 -9.82 2.02 1.27
CA ARG A 49 -10.83 1.87 0.24
C ARG A 49 -10.15 1.91 -1.12
N CYS A 50 -10.58 1.05 -2.02
CA CYS A 50 -9.99 0.96 -3.35
C CYS A 50 -10.88 1.66 -4.36
N ASP A 51 -10.28 2.46 -5.24
CA ASP A 51 -11.04 3.12 -6.29
C ASP A 51 -11.34 2.20 -7.46
N LYS A 52 -10.48 1.24 -7.71
CA LYS A 52 -10.66 0.37 -8.86
C LYS A 52 -11.67 -0.74 -8.62
N VAL A 53 -11.60 -1.36 -7.46
CA VAL A 53 -12.51 -2.44 -7.13
C VAL A 53 -13.62 -1.86 -6.28
N GLN A 54 -14.80 -1.81 -6.85
CA GLN A 54 -15.94 -1.21 -6.19
C GLN A 54 -16.26 -1.97 -4.90
N ASP A 55 -16.57 -1.24 -3.87
CA ASP A 55 -16.98 -1.82 -2.59
C ASP A 55 -15.88 -2.61 -1.87
N LYS A 56 -14.64 -2.49 -2.30
CA LYS A 56 -13.57 -3.15 -1.61
C LYS A 56 -13.10 -2.30 -0.44
N LEU A 57 -13.20 -2.86 0.74
CA LEU A 57 -12.72 -2.24 1.98
C LEU A 57 -11.75 -3.17 2.65
N ILE A 58 -10.67 -2.62 3.16
CA ILE A 58 -9.68 -3.40 3.87
C ILE A 58 -9.47 -2.75 5.23
N ALA A 59 -9.52 -3.54 6.28
CA ALA A 59 -9.18 -3.07 7.62
C ALA A 59 -7.97 -3.86 8.09
N VAL A 60 -6.93 -3.19 8.53
CA VAL A 60 -5.70 -3.86 8.90
C VAL A 60 -5.14 -3.21 10.16
N ARG A 61 -4.53 -4.00 11.02
CA ARG A 61 -3.88 -3.49 12.21
C ARG A 61 -2.54 -2.89 11.85
N ALA A 62 -2.31 -1.65 12.25
CA ALA A 62 -1.09 -0.96 11.88
C ALA A 62 0.16 -1.70 12.32
N LYS A 63 0.12 -2.32 13.49
CA LYS A 63 1.31 -2.99 14.01
C LYS A 63 1.67 -4.25 13.25
N GLU A 64 0.77 -4.74 12.40
CA GLU A 64 1.08 -5.91 11.58
C GLU A 64 1.69 -5.54 10.24
N ILE A 65 1.80 -4.26 9.94
CA ILE A 65 2.35 -3.82 8.66
C ILE A 65 3.86 -3.79 8.75
N ILE A 66 4.53 -4.50 7.85
CA ILE A 66 5.98 -4.52 7.80
C ILE A 66 6.49 -3.49 6.83
N SER A 67 5.82 -3.31 5.72
CA SER A 67 6.25 -2.33 4.73
C SER A 67 5.06 -1.80 3.96
N VAL A 68 5.22 -0.61 3.43
CA VAL A 68 4.22 0.02 2.58
C VAL A 68 4.94 0.62 1.40
N GLN A 69 4.37 0.47 0.22
CA GLN A 69 4.93 1.10 -0.98
C GLN A 69 3.83 1.63 -1.85
N MET A 70 4.14 2.66 -2.59
CA MET A 70 3.20 3.21 -3.55
C MET A 70 3.92 3.50 -4.84
N TYR A 71 3.23 3.33 -5.95
CA TYR A 71 3.80 3.65 -7.26
C TYR A 71 2.70 3.79 -8.28
N GLU A 72 3.03 4.41 -9.40
CA GLU A 72 2.07 4.54 -10.46
C GLU A 72 2.00 3.24 -11.22
N LYS A 73 0.80 2.69 -11.34
CA LYS A 73 0.64 1.45 -12.07
C LYS A 73 0.46 1.79 -13.53
N SER A 74 1.38 1.33 -14.33
CA SER A 74 1.32 1.58 -15.75
C SER A 74 0.28 0.71 -16.40
N SER A 75 -0.51 1.29 -17.27
CA SER A 75 -1.44 0.49 -18.04
C SER A 75 -0.78 -0.01 -19.30
N VAL A 76 0.43 0.39 -19.58
CA VAL A 76 1.11 -0.05 -20.77
C VAL A 76 1.67 -1.41 -20.53
N ALA A 77 1.40 -2.29 -21.42
CA ALA A 77 1.86 -3.64 -21.23
C ALA A 77 3.34 -3.72 -21.10
N GLY A 78 4.01 -2.88 -21.78
CA GLY A 78 5.44 -2.97 -21.72
C GLY A 78 5.96 -2.66 -20.37
N GLY A 79 5.21 -1.93 -19.64
CA GLY A 79 5.69 -1.62 -18.34
C GLY A 79 5.87 -2.81 -17.52
N ALA A 80 5.47 -3.83 -18.01
CA ALA A 80 5.68 -4.99 -17.30
C ALA A 80 7.06 -5.21 -17.11
N LYS A 81 7.70 -4.61 -17.13
CA LYS A 81 8.95 -4.94 -16.81
C LYS A 81 9.19 -4.57 -15.52
N ARG A 82 8.98 -4.74 -15.11
CA ARG A 82 9.10 -4.58 -14.06
C ARG A 82 9.81 -4.49 -13.38
N PRO A 83 10.01 -4.17 -13.11
CA PRO A 83 10.62 -4.01 -12.42
C PRO A 83 10.82 -4.19 -11.27
N GLY A 84 10.88 -4.31 -11.08
CA GLY A 84 11.10 -4.54 -10.04
C GLY A 84 11.80 -4.84 -9.55
N PHE A 85 11.77 -5.14 -9.91
CA PHE A 85 12.33 -5.61 -9.26
C PHE A 85 13.30 -5.33 -9.06
N SER A 86 13.31 -5.09 -9.37
CA SER A 86 14.11 -4.94 -9.08
C SER A 86 14.81 -4.30 -8.57
N LEU A 87 14.70 -4.16 -8.77
CA LEU A 87 15.24 -3.75 -8.29
C LEU A 87 15.84 -3.18 -7.76
N ASN A 88 15.80 -3.09 -7.87
CA ASN A 88 16.17 -2.74 -7.29
C ASN A 88 16.75 -2.19 -6.72
N ILE A 89 16.91 -2.19 -7.06
CA ILE A 89 17.23 -1.87 -6.40
C ILE A 89 17.79 -1.13 -5.99
N ASP A 90 17.91 -0.93 -6.17
CA ASP A 90 18.25 -0.39 -5.58
C ASP A 90 18.50 -0.03 -5.13
#